data_b75d351f25f2e55f4644e1dea91f8f1b
#
_entry.id   b75d351f25f2e55f4644e1dea91f8f1b
#
_cell.length_a   1.000
_cell.length_b   1.000
_cell.length_c   1.000
_cell.angle_alpha   90.00
_cell.angle_beta   90.00
_cell.angle_gamma   90.00
#
_symmetry.space_group_name_H-M   'P 1'
#
loop_
_entity.id
_entity.type
_entity.pdbx_description
1 polymer ?
#
loop_
_entity_poly.entity_id
_entity_poly.type
_entity_poly.pdbx_seq_one_letter_code
_entity_poly.pdbx_strand_id
1 'polypeptide(L)'
;MKAPEDLAELESMMISYYAETTTKRARSDKMYRHDVSGLMQVPEGMEIHESSTPSLMVDNLRDQIRTDEPIVTYDPTGKSQLALQFKELAQMWASGVLHEISASSLIDPVQQVVHDFLLRGAGCIKFLVDPEYMLPPGGDENPDTGMFPWLIKAVDPLSIFPAPGSKRTPAYVLESQPRTVLDMQMHYADHWHDPIVRRGGKKRKPSDPVKWLEFWSGPTFKEGKQTDPGQYVVEADGIRIIDEPNPYGVLPYVFSYSGLGRANHDGEPSHLSEGILDSVVGELEEEIRIKTAWAHQWLFSAYPRLLTTDDPRRVRRQFMVSAGSVIKYNPGEKPEWMEQQPPNEAMLRFLEVITANIQRKVSPSLTERPSGVDAGIHQALLLGQALKVVSPVRRALNIMGGELLNGMAKQMKALSLRMNVSGGTEKQDRMVNGSDWKSFTFKVQFEAIDPVENDRRMLAGLALRRERADGLPLISRRTFMERYMGGVIDNIDDEEAQLIAEAAVAQLVASGQLLQSVMAEVQANAQVDNIRAATGQATAQLAGERQRGLENVAGVGAPSPQEIGANEGQNTALGGL
;
A
#
# COMPACT_ATOMS: atom_id res chain seq x y z
N MET A 1 -1.50 -30.41 -14.21
CA MET A 1 -1.20 -30.16 -15.65
C MET A 1 0.30 -30.10 -15.79
N LYS A 2 0.89 -30.90 -16.67
CA LYS A 2 2.34 -30.87 -16.89
C LYS A 2 2.73 -29.64 -17.71
N ALA A 3 3.91 -29.09 -17.42
CA ALA A 3 4.51 -28.04 -18.23
C ALA A 3 4.76 -28.60 -19.65
N PRO A 4 4.59 -27.78 -20.70
CA PRO A 4 5.02 -28.15 -22.05
C PRO A 4 6.54 -28.37 -22.09
N GLU A 5 7.00 -29.14 -23.07
CA GLU A 5 8.43 -29.36 -23.25
C GLU A 5 9.16 -28.07 -23.62
N ASP A 6 8.53 -27.17 -24.36
CA ASP A 6 9.03 -25.86 -24.76
C ASP A 6 8.18 -24.73 -24.12
N LEU A 7 8.74 -24.06 -23.11
CA LEU A 7 8.11 -22.90 -22.49
C LEU A 7 8.13 -21.65 -23.38
N ALA A 8 9.09 -21.54 -24.30
CA ALA A 8 9.16 -20.42 -25.22
C ALA A 8 8.04 -20.47 -26.27
N GLU A 9 7.62 -21.67 -26.69
CA GLU A 9 6.44 -21.84 -27.54
C GLU A 9 5.16 -21.44 -26.79
N LEU A 10 5.00 -21.91 -25.55
CA LEU A 10 3.88 -21.49 -24.70
C LEU A 10 3.86 -19.97 -24.51
N GLU A 11 4.99 -19.36 -24.23
CA GLU A 11 5.10 -17.91 -24.08
C GLU A 11 4.66 -17.19 -25.35
N SER A 12 5.12 -17.64 -26.52
CA SER A 12 4.72 -17.06 -27.80
C SER A 12 3.21 -17.11 -28.04
N MET A 13 2.58 -18.25 -27.71
CA MET A 13 1.12 -18.39 -27.79
C MET A 13 0.42 -17.44 -26.81
N MET A 14 0.92 -17.33 -25.56
CA MET A 14 0.32 -16.47 -24.55
C MET A 14 0.50 -14.99 -24.89
N ILE A 15 1.65 -14.57 -25.38
CA ILE A 15 1.89 -13.20 -25.86
C ILE A 15 0.90 -12.88 -27.00
N SER A 16 0.69 -13.79 -27.94
CA SER A 16 -0.28 -13.60 -29.03
C SER A 16 -1.71 -13.48 -28.49
N TYR A 17 -2.09 -14.34 -27.56
CA TYR A 17 -3.43 -14.32 -26.94
C TYR A 17 -3.70 -13.04 -26.15
N TYR A 18 -2.70 -12.52 -25.44
CA TYR A 18 -2.79 -11.30 -24.64
C TYR A 18 -2.32 -10.03 -25.35
N ALA A 19 -2.05 -10.06 -26.66
CA ALA A 19 -1.41 -8.95 -27.38
C ALA A 19 -2.18 -7.63 -27.26
N GLU A 20 -3.50 -7.66 -27.43
CA GLU A 20 -4.34 -6.47 -27.30
C GLU A 20 -4.37 -5.96 -25.84
N THR A 21 -4.49 -6.88 -24.88
CA THR A 21 -4.46 -6.56 -23.44
C THR A 21 -3.13 -5.89 -23.05
N THR A 22 -2.01 -6.46 -23.52
CA THR A 22 -0.67 -5.94 -23.24
C THR A 22 -0.48 -4.55 -23.86
N THR A 23 -0.99 -4.34 -25.09
CA THR A 23 -0.94 -3.04 -25.76
C THR A 23 -1.74 -1.98 -24.98
N LYS A 24 -2.94 -2.30 -24.53
CA LYS A 24 -3.76 -1.42 -23.68
C LYS A 24 -3.02 -1.03 -22.39
N ARG A 25 -2.53 -2.04 -21.65
CA ARG A 25 -1.79 -1.82 -20.39
C ARG A 25 -0.55 -0.95 -20.59
N ALA A 26 0.23 -1.24 -21.62
CA ALA A 26 1.43 -0.46 -21.95
C ALA A 26 1.08 1.00 -22.31
N ARG A 27 -0.05 1.23 -23.00
CA ARG A 27 -0.54 2.57 -23.32
C ARG A 27 -0.92 3.34 -22.06
N SER A 28 -1.68 2.73 -21.15
CA SER A 28 -2.06 3.35 -19.88
C SER A 28 -0.84 3.65 -19.01
N ASP A 29 0.15 2.74 -18.97
CA ASP A 29 1.41 2.93 -18.25
C ASP A 29 2.22 4.12 -18.80
N LYS A 30 2.31 4.26 -20.13
CA LYS A 30 2.96 5.41 -20.76
C LYS A 30 2.27 6.72 -20.42
N MET A 31 0.94 6.76 -20.48
CA MET A 31 0.17 7.95 -20.10
C MET A 31 0.40 8.34 -18.63
N TYR A 32 0.38 7.37 -17.73
CA TYR A 32 0.62 7.59 -16.32
C TYR A 32 2.04 8.14 -16.05
N ARG A 33 3.05 7.64 -16.76
CA ARG A 33 4.45 8.06 -16.63
C ARG A 33 4.78 9.33 -17.42
N HIS A 34 3.79 9.96 -18.03
CA HIS A 34 3.98 11.12 -18.92
C HIS A 34 4.85 10.83 -20.17
N ASP A 35 5.10 9.56 -20.50
CA ASP A 35 5.77 9.17 -21.74
C ASP A 35 4.76 9.08 -22.88
N VAL A 36 4.37 10.23 -23.38
CA VAL A 36 3.43 10.34 -24.51
C VAL A 36 4.13 10.33 -25.87
N SER A 37 5.46 10.24 -25.88
CA SER A 37 6.25 10.07 -27.10
C SER A 37 5.87 8.75 -27.78
N GLY A 38 5.47 8.81 -29.05
CA GLY A 38 4.99 7.65 -29.80
C GLY A 38 3.51 7.27 -29.61
N LEU A 39 2.80 7.83 -28.64
CA LEU A 39 1.33 7.73 -28.54
C LEU A 39 0.63 8.72 -29.46
N MET A 40 1.31 9.80 -29.80
CA MET A 40 0.77 10.90 -30.58
C MET A 40 1.77 11.34 -31.65
N GLN A 41 1.28 11.55 -32.87
CA GLN A 41 2.10 12.16 -33.94
C GLN A 41 1.93 13.68 -33.84
N VAL A 42 3.03 14.38 -33.58
CA VAL A 42 3.12 15.83 -33.65
C VAL A 42 3.95 16.25 -34.85
N PRO A 43 3.66 17.41 -35.45
CA PRO A 43 4.50 17.95 -36.55
C PRO A 43 5.95 18.06 -36.12
N GLU A 44 6.86 17.88 -37.12
CA GLU A 44 8.29 17.97 -36.88
C GLU A 44 8.68 19.34 -36.27
N GLY A 45 9.47 19.33 -35.24
CA GLY A 45 9.90 20.52 -34.49
C GLY A 45 8.93 21.02 -33.43
N MET A 46 7.86 20.28 -33.15
CA MET A 46 6.97 20.52 -31.99
C MET A 46 7.34 19.58 -30.85
N GLU A 47 7.45 20.13 -29.64
CA GLU A 47 7.57 19.36 -28.41
C GLU A 47 6.17 19.04 -27.90
N ILE A 48 5.96 17.79 -27.43
CA ILE A 48 4.70 17.37 -26.85
C ILE A 48 4.60 17.97 -25.45
N HIS A 49 3.48 18.61 -25.16
CA HIS A 49 3.20 19.15 -23.84
C HIS A 49 2.48 18.09 -23.02
N GLU A 50 3.19 17.53 -22.04
CA GLU A 50 2.69 16.48 -21.18
C GLU A 50 1.57 16.98 -20.26
N SER A 51 0.70 16.06 -19.83
CA SER A 51 -0.37 16.35 -18.87
C SER A 51 -0.24 15.47 -17.65
N SER A 52 -0.32 16.06 -16.46
CA SER A 52 -0.37 15.34 -15.19
C SER A 52 -1.75 14.76 -14.85
N THR A 53 -2.76 15.00 -15.68
CA THR A 53 -4.13 14.53 -15.45
C THR A 53 -4.20 13.01 -15.24
N PRO A 54 -3.54 12.14 -16.06
CA PRO A 54 -3.62 10.69 -15.88
C PRO A 54 -3.07 10.21 -14.54
N SER A 55 -1.91 10.71 -14.10
CA SER A 55 -1.29 10.31 -12.82
C SER A 55 -2.13 10.76 -11.64
N LEU A 56 -2.59 12.02 -11.64
CA LEU A 56 -3.45 12.56 -10.59
C LEU A 56 -4.75 11.77 -10.44
N MET A 57 -5.34 11.31 -11.56
CA MET A 57 -6.57 10.51 -11.52
C MET A 57 -6.36 9.17 -10.83
N VAL A 58 -5.30 8.44 -11.20
CA VAL A 58 -4.99 7.13 -10.64
C VAL A 58 -4.63 7.26 -9.16
N ASP A 59 -3.75 8.21 -8.81
CA ASP A 59 -3.30 8.39 -7.44
C ASP A 59 -4.42 8.82 -6.50
N ASN A 60 -5.25 9.78 -6.91
CA ASN A 60 -6.40 10.21 -6.11
C ASN A 60 -7.41 9.08 -5.84
N LEU A 61 -7.62 8.18 -6.81
CA LEU A 61 -8.53 7.05 -6.64
C LEU A 61 -7.89 5.93 -5.81
N ARG A 62 -6.59 5.71 -5.96
CA ARG A 62 -5.83 4.78 -5.12
C ARG A 62 -5.94 5.16 -3.65
N ASP A 63 -5.71 6.44 -3.34
CA ASP A 63 -5.71 6.95 -1.98
C ASP A 63 -7.11 6.95 -1.31
N GLN A 64 -8.18 6.68 -2.08
CA GLN A 64 -9.53 6.46 -1.54
C GLN A 64 -9.76 5.02 -1.04
N ILE A 65 -8.87 4.08 -1.34
CA ILE A 65 -8.98 2.69 -0.89
C ILE A 65 -8.02 2.47 0.28
N ARG A 66 -8.58 2.22 1.45
CA ARG A 66 -7.80 1.91 2.64
C ARG A 66 -7.35 0.45 2.60
N THR A 67 -6.05 0.22 2.62
CA THR A 67 -5.45 -1.12 2.53
C THR A 67 -4.83 -1.60 3.83
N ASP A 68 -4.60 -0.70 4.78
CA ASP A 68 -3.84 -0.90 6.02
C ASP A 68 -4.59 -1.72 7.08
N GLU A 69 -5.93 -1.64 7.14
CA GLU A 69 -6.73 -2.30 8.17
C GLU A 69 -7.97 -3.00 7.57
N PRO A 70 -7.80 -4.08 6.83
CA PRO A 70 -8.95 -4.78 6.27
C PRO A 70 -9.71 -5.58 7.34
N ILE A 71 -11.04 -5.58 7.24
CA ILE A 71 -11.89 -6.42 8.09
C ILE A 71 -11.83 -7.85 7.57
N VAL A 72 -11.41 -8.79 8.41
CA VAL A 72 -11.33 -10.19 8.06
C VAL A 72 -12.42 -10.99 8.76
N THR A 73 -13.12 -11.83 8.01
CA THR A 73 -14.08 -12.78 8.54
C THR A 73 -13.75 -14.20 8.09
N TYR A 74 -13.89 -15.16 8.99
CA TYR A 74 -13.69 -16.58 8.71
C TYR A 74 -14.97 -17.35 9.02
N ASP A 75 -15.44 -18.16 8.05
CA ASP A 75 -16.63 -19.00 8.21
C ASP A 75 -16.20 -20.45 8.52
N PRO A 76 -16.29 -20.92 9.77
CA PRO A 76 -15.89 -22.27 10.13
C PRO A 76 -16.86 -23.31 9.57
N THR A 77 -16.34 -24.48 9.26
CA THR A 77 -17.18 -25.63 8.88
C THR A 77 -17.76 -26.25 10.14
N GLY A 78 -18.99 -25.89 10.48
CA GLY A 78 -19.70 -26.41 11.66
C GLY A 78 -19.90 -25.35 12.76
N LYS A 79 -20.79 -25.70 13.73
CA LYS A 79 -21.19 -24.82 14.84
C LYS A 79 -20.72 -25.34 16.21
N SER A 80 -19.73 -26.23 16.24
CA SER A 80 -19.18 -26.74 17.49
C SER A 80 -18.40 -25.65 18.23
N GLN A 81 -18.28 -25.75 19.53
CA GLN A 81 -17.52 -24.80 20.36
C GLN A 81 -16.05 -24.71 19.90
N LEU A 82 -15.44 -25.85 19.53
CA LEU A 82 -14.08 -25.88 18.95
C LEU A 82 -13.99 -25.14 17.62
N ALA A 83 -15.02 -25.22 16.77
CA ALA A 83 -15.05 -24.48 15.51
C ALA A 83 -15.15 -22.97 15.73
N LEU A 84 -15.85 -22.54 16.77
CA LEU A 84 -15.96 -21.12 17.14
C LEU A 84 -14.65 -20.59 17.74
N GLN A 85 -13.98 -21.36 18.61
CA GLN A 85 -12.66 -20.99 19.13
C GLN A 85 -11.62 -20.88 18.01
N PHE A 86 -11.61 -21.84 17.07
CA PHE A 86 -10.72 -21.77 15.92
C PHE A 86 -11.05 -20.59 14.99
N LYS A 87 -12.32 -20.15 14.94
CA LYS A 87 -12.72 -18.97 14.16
C LYS A 87 -11.98 -17.72 14.63
N GLU A 88 -11.96 -17.46 15.93
CA GLU A 88 -11.25 -16.30 16.51
C GLU A 88 -9.75 -16.37 16.21
N LEU A 89 -9.15 -17.53 16.44
CA LEU A 89 -7.73 -17.76 16.14
C LEU A 89 -7.40 -17.56 14.65
N ALA A 90 -8.26 -18.06 13.76
CA ALA A 90 -8.09 -17.89 12.31
C ALA A 90 -8.23 -16.43 11.87
N GLN A 91 -9.13 -15.67 12.48
CA GLN A 91 -9.29 -14.24 12.20
C GLN A 91 -8.07 -13.44 12.69
N MET A 92 -7.59 -13.70 13.91
CA MET A 92 -6.37 -13.08 14.44
C MET A 92 -5.16 -13.39 13.55
N TRP A 93 -4.98 -14.67 13.15
CA TRP A 93 -3.93 -15.07 12.22
C TRP A 93 -4.02 -14.29 10.91
N ALA A 94 -5.20 -14.19 10.33
CA ALA A 94 -5.37 -13.53 9.04
C ALA A 94 -5.13 -12.02 9.12
N SER A 95 -5.54 -11.37 10.22
CA SER A 95 -5.23 -9.95 10.46
C SER A 95 -3.73 -9.74 10.67
N GLY A 96 -3.07 -10.60 11.45
CA GLY A 96 -1.62 -10.56 11.63
C GLY A 96 -0.86 -10.75 10.32
N VAL A 97 -1.28 -11.73 9.49
CA VAL A 97 -0.69 -11.95 8.15
C VAL A 97 -0.80 -10.72 7.26
N LEU A 98 -1.99 -10.10 7.18
CA LEU A 98 -2.18 -8.91 6.35
C LEU A 98 -1.37 -7.71 6.84
N HIS A 99 -1.24 -7.56 8.16
CA HIS A 99 -0.36 -6.55 8.75
C HIS A 99 1.11 -6.81 8.39
N GLU A 100 1.59 -8.04 8.53
CA GLU A 100 2.98 -8.41 8.19
C GLU A 100 3.28 -8.25 6.69
N ILE A 101 2.32 -8.49 5.80
CA ILE A 101 2.48 -8.23 4.36
C ILE A 101 2.82 -6.77 4.09
N SER A 102 2.14 -5.84 4.75
CA SER A 102 2.43 -4.41 4.61
C SER A 102 3.71 -4.00 5.33
N ALA A 103 3.99 -4.57 6.52
CA ALA A 103 5.12 -4.19 7.36
C ALA A 103 6.47 -4.74 6.87
N SER A 104 6.51 -5.98 6.35
CA SER A 104 7.73 -6.67 5.92
C SER A 104 8.19 -6.31 4.51
N SER A 105 7.34 -5.70 3.71
CA SER A 105 7.62 -5.40 2.31
C SER A 105 8.17 -3.98 2.14
N LEU A 106 9.20 -3.81 1.31
CA LEU A 106 9.73 -2.49 0.93
C LEU A 106 8.67 -1.62 0.24
N ILE A 107 7.79 -2.25 -0.53
CA ILE A 107 6.62 -1.64 -1.17
C ILE A 107 5.44 -2.53 -0.83
N ASP A 108 4.39 -1.97 -0.26
CA ASP A 108 3.17 -2.72 0.08
C ASP A 108 2.57 -3.38 -1.17
N PRO A 109 2.57 -4.73 -1.25
CA PRO A 109 2.06 -5.44 -2.42
C PRO A 109 0.56 -5.22 -2.65
N VAL A 110 -0.21 -4.95 -1.59
CA VAL A 110 -1.65 -4.71 -1.68
C VAL A 110 -1.91 -3.34 -2.31
N GLN A 111 -1.19 -2.30 -1.89
CA GLN A 111 -1.27 -0.98 -2.51
C GLN A 111 -0.81 -1.02 -3.97
N GLN A 112 0.25 -1.77 -4.28
CA GLN A 112 0.71 -1.94 -5.65
C GLN A 112 -0.37 -2.59 -6.52
N VAL A 113 -1.08 -3.59 -6.02
CA VAL A 113 -2.19 -4.22 -6.75
C VAL A 113 -3.36 -3.26 -6.95
N VAL A 114 -3.69 -2.41 -5.98
CA VAL A 114 -4.71 -1.36 -6.17
C VAL A 114 -4.32 -0.43 -7.30
N HIS A 115 -3.07 0.00 -7.32
CA HIS A 115 -2.52 0.82 -8.41
C HIS A 115 -2.62 0.10 -9.76
N ASP A 116 -2.24 -1.19 -9.83
CA ASP A 116 -2.30 -1.98 -11.06
C ASP A 116 -3.75 -2.21 -11.53
N PHE A 117 -4.70 -2.42 -10.61
CA PHE A 117 -6.11 -2.49 -10.95
C PHE A 117 -6.63 -1.20 -11.59
N LEU A 118 -6.27 -0.06 -11.03
CA LEU A 118 -6.70 1.25 -11.54
C LEU A 118 -6.03 1.59 -12.85
N LEU A 119 -4.73 1.32 -12.98
CA LEU A 119 -3.96 1.69 -14.15
C LEU A 119 -4.07 0.68 -15.29
N ARG A 120 -3.93 -0.63 -14.98
CA ARG A 120 -3.74 -1.71 -15.96
C ARG A 120 -4.91 -2.67 -16.05
N GLY A 121 -5.92 -2.49 -15.20
CA GLY A 121 -7.13 -3.29 -15.19
C GLY A 121 -6.98 -4.71 -14.69
N ALA A 122 -5.82 -5.10 -14.17
CA ALA A 122 -5.56 -6.39 -13.57
C ALA A 122 -4.47 -6.28 -12.51
N GLY A 123 -4.46 -7.21 -11.55
CA GLY A 123 -3.43 -7.29 -10.52
C GLY A 123 -3.10 -8.73 -10.18
N CYS A 124 -1.88 -8.96 -9.72
CA CYS A 124 -1.39 -10.27 -9.33
C CYS A 124 -0.52 -10.19 -8.09
N ILE A 125 -0.75 -11.09 -7.14
CA ILE A 125 0.12 -11.32 -5.99
C ILE A 125 0.71 -12.72 -6.09
N LYS A 126 2.03 -12.81 -5.94
CA LYS A 126 2.78 -14.05 -5.78
C LYS A 126 3.12 -14.22 -4.31
N PHE A 127 2.91 -15.42 -3.77
CA PHE A 127 3.18 -15.76 -2.39
C PHE A 127 3.91 -17.10 -2.30
N LEU A 128 5.17 -17.04 -1.97
CA LEU A 128 6.05 -18.20 -1.83
C LEU A 128 6.40 -18.38 -0.36
N VAL A 129 6.62 -19.60 0.06
CA VAL A 129 7.19 -19.86 1.38
C VAL A 129 8.71 -19.64 1.29
N ASP A 130 9.26 -18.91 2.25
CA ASP A 130 10.68 -18.64 2.33
C ASP A 130 11.44 -19.97 2.50
N PRO A 131 12.41 -20.30 1.64
CA PRO A 131 13.22 -21.52 1.79
C PRO A 131 13.96 -21.61 3.13
N GLU A 132 14.34 -20.47 3.71
CA GLU A 132 14.99 -20.43 5.03
C GLU A 132 14.05 -20.84 6.17
N TYR A 133 12.73 -20.64 5.96
CA TYR A 133 11.71 -21.09 6.90
C TYR A 133 11.38 -22.58 6.75
N MET A 134 11.71 -23.20 5.63
CA MET A 134 11.51 -24.63 5.42
C MET A 134 12.55 -25.41 6.19
N LEU A 135 12.13 -26.09 7.26
CA LEU A 135 13.01 -27.03 7.99
C LEU A 135 13.45 -28.18 7.10
N PRO A 136 14.72 -28.60 7.21
CA PRO A 136 15.15 -29.87 6.61
C PRO A 136 14.32 -31.01 7.23
N PRO A 137 13.90 -32.02 6.44
CA PRO A 137 13.14 -33.16 6.93
C PRO A 137 13.93 -33.86 8.05
N GLY A 138 13.38 -33.81 9.28
CA GLY A 138 13.96 -34.43 10.47
C GLY A 138 14.62 -33.48 11.49
N GLY A 139 14.58 -32.18 11.29
CA GLY A 139 15.02 -31.21 12.29
C GLY A 139 13.96 -30.98 13.36
N ASP A 140 14.25 -31.38 14.61
CA ASP A 140 13.35 -31.12 15.77
C ASP A 140 13.40 -29.64 16.25
N GLU A 141 14.28 -28.84 15.73
CA GLU A 141 14.42 -27.43 16.11
C GLU A 141 13.51 -26.58 15.22
N ASN A 142 12.46 -26.04 15.80
CA ASN A 142 11.64 -25.01 15.17
C ASN A 142 12.55 -23.84 14.78
N PRO A 143 12.55 -23.38 13.52
CA PRO A 143 13.11 -22.07 13.22
C PRO A 143 12.41 -21.04 14.09
N ASP A 144 13.08 -19.96 14.36
CA ASP A 144 12.58 -18.89 15.19
C ASP A 144 11.13 -18.57 14.81
N THR A 145 10.18 -18.99 15.65
CA THR A 145 8.73 -18.93 15.37
C THR A 145 8.21 -17.50 15.24
N GLY A 146 9.12 -16.52 15.31
CA GLY A 146 8.86 -15.10 15.11
C GLY A 146 9.01 -14.61 13.67
N MET A 147 9.56 -15.41 12.75
CA MET A 147 9.69 -14.98 11.35
C MET A 147 8.38 -15.20 10.57
N PHE A 148 8.07 -14.24 9.72
CA PHE A 148 6.97 -14.37 8.77
C PHE A 148 7.36 -15.34 7.65
N PRO A 149 6.62 -16.45 7.44
CA PRO A 149 7.08 -17.54 6.58
C PRO A 149 6.92 -17.30 5.08
N TRP A 150 6.37 -16.17 4.65
CA TRP A 150 6.09 -15.94 3.23
C TRP A 150 6.87 -14.78 2.64
N LEU A 151 7.34 -14.99 1.42
CA LEU A 151 7.79 -13.96 0.50
C LEU A 151 6.63 -13.55 -0.40
N ILE A 152 6.10 -12.34 -0.21
CA ILE A 152 4.94 -11.84 -0.92
C ILE A 152 5.35 -10.65 -1.76
N LYS A 153 4.97 -10.67 -3.05
CA LYS A 153 5.20 -9.54 -3.94
C LYS A 153 4.04 -9.34 -4.92
N ALA A 154 3.77 -8.12 -5.27
CA ALA A 154 2.98 -7.81 -6.45
C ALA A 154 3.79 -8.14 -7.71
N VAL A 155 3.15 -8.79 -8.67
CA VAL A 155 3.76 -9.13 -9.96
C VAL A 155 3.19 -8.22 -11.02
N ASP A 156 4.07 -7.66 -11.85
CA ASP A 156 3.69 -6.77 -12.94
C ASP A 156 2.71 -7.47 -13.90
N PRO A 157 1.49 -6.95 -14.10
CA PRO A 157 0.52 -7.51 -15.03
C PRO A 157 0.97 -7.57 -16.49
N LEU A 158 2.04 -6.88 -16.86
CA LEU A 158 2.66 -6.97 -18.18
C LEU A 158 3.55 -8.21 -18.35
N SER A 159 4.03 -8.76 -17.24
CA SER A 159 4.95 -9.90 -17.23
C SER A 159 4.28 -11.25 -16.93
N ILE A 160 2.97 -11.25 -16.63
CA ILE A 160 2.26 -12.43 -16.18
C ILE A 160 1.15 -12.85 -17.17
N PHE A 161 1.12 -14.14 -17.47
CA PHE A 161 0.19 -14.77 -18.40
C PHE A 161 -0.56 -15.91 -17.72
N PRO A 162 -1.73 -15.64 -17.12
CA PRO A 162 -2.57 -16.71 -16.56
C PRO A 162 -3.20 -17.56 -17.66
N ALA A 163 -3.47 -18.84 -17.36
CA ALA A 163 -4.15 -19.74 -18.29
C ALA A 163 -5.49 -19.14 -18.76
N PRO A 164 -5.79 -19.17 -20.07
CA PRO A 164 -7.07 -18.74 -20.59
C PRO A 164 -8.23 -19.50 -19.94
N GLY A 165 -9.33 -18.80 -19.66
CA GLY A 165 -10.54 -19.44 -19.16
C GLY A 165 -11.33 -18.56 -18.19
N SER A 166 -12.55 -19.01 -17.88
CA SER A 166 -13.49 -18.30 -17.01
C SER A 166 -13.36 -18.66 -15.53
N LYS A 167 -12.44 -19.56 -15.17
CA LYS A 167 -12.23 -19.94 -13.77
C LYS A 167 -11.48 -18.84 -13.04
N ARG A 168 -11.90 -18.57 -11.82
CA ARG A 168 -11.30 -17.57 -10.94
C ARG A 168 -9.83 -17.86 -10.61
N THR A 169 -9.49 -19.13 -10.40
CA THR A 169 -8.11 -19.57 -10.23
C THR A 169 -7.66 -20.18 -11.54
N PRO A 170 -6.64 -19.63 -12.22
CA PRO A 170 -6.12 -20.19 -13.47
C PRO A 170 -5.52 -21.57 -13.22
N ALA A 171 -5.52 -22.41 -14.25
CA ALA A 171 -4.94 -23.75 -14.17
C ALA A 171 -3.41 -23.72 -14.07
N TYR A 172 -2.81 -22.72 -14.71
CA TYR A 172 -1.39 -22.43 -14.65
C TYR A 172 -1.14 -20.92 -14.82
N VAL A 173 0.04 -20.50 -14.47
CA VAL A 173 0.54 -19.14 -14.68
C VAL A 173 1.94 -19.24 -15.28
N LEU A 174 2.19 -18.44 -16.31
CA LEU A 174 3.51 -18.21 -16.88
C LEU A 174 3.92 -16.78 -16.55
N GLU A 175 5.07 -16.62 -15.90
CA GLU A 175 5.71 -15.32 -15.65
C GLU A 175 6.93 -15.20 -16.57
N SER A 176 7.00 -14.10 -17.34
CA SER A 176 8.11 -13.81 -18.26
C SER A 176 8.70 -12.46 -17.90
N GLN A 177 9.95 -12.44 -17.45
CA GLN A 177 10.67 -11.22 -17.07
C GLN A 177 12.08 -11.23 -17.63
N PRO A 178 12.61 -10.07 -18.07
CA PRO A 178 14.03 -9.93 -18.29
C PRO A 178 14.75 -9.85 -16.93
N ARG A 179 15.68 -10.77 -16.67
CA ARG A 179 16.61 -10.71 -15.56
C ARG A 179 17.99 -10.33 -16.04
N THR A 180 18.92 -10.01 -15.14
CA THR A 180 20.32 -9.76 -15.50
C THR A 180 21.15 -11.00 -15.25
N VAL A 181 22.30 -11.10 -15.95
CA VAL A 181 23.30 -12.18 -15.70
C VAL A 181 23.71 -12.20 -14.23
N LEU A 182 23.86 -11.02 -13.61
CA LEU A 182 24.20 -10.91 -12.19
C LEU A 182 23.12 -11.52 -11.30
N ASP A 183 21.86 -11.18 -11.54
CA ASP A 183 20.73 -11.71 -10.79
C ASP A 183 20.65 -13.24 -10.90
N MET A 184 20.85 -13.79 -12.11
CA MET A 184 20.89 -15.22 -12.32
C MET A 184 22.05 -15.91 -11.59
N GLN A 185 23.21 -15.29 -11.54
CA GLN A 185 24.37 -15.81 -10.80
C GLN A 185 24.18 -15.77 -9.29
N MET A 186 23.46 -14.75 -8.78
CA MET A 186 23.20 -14.65 -7.33
C MET A 186 22.16 -15.66 -6.85
N HIS A 187 21.10 -15.89 -7.64
CA HIS A 187 19.97 -16.70 -7.19
C HIS A 187 20.01 -18.15 -7.69
N TYR A 188 20.74 -18.44 -8.78
CA TYR A 188 20.76 -19.75 -9.43
C TYR A 188 22.17 -20.23 -9.73
N ALA A 189 23.18 -19.84 -8.93
CA ALA A 189 24.59 -20.15 -9.17
C ALA A 189 24.86 -21.65 -9.37
N ASP A 190 24.17 -22.51 -8.64
CA ASP A 190 24.36 -23.96 -8.66
C ASP A 190 23.67 -24.64 -9.87
N HIS A 191 22.71 -23.99 -10.49
CA HIS A 191 21.84 -24.57 -11.52
C HIS A 191 21.97 -23.88 -12.88
N TRP A 192 22.52 -22.66 -12.92
CA TRP A 192 22.61 -21.89 -14.15
C TRP A 192 24.05 -21.44 -14.43
N HIS A 193 24.53 -21.83 -15.61
CA HIS A 193 25.77 -21.35 -16.17
C HIS A 193 25.47 -20.64 -17.48
N ASP A 194 25.98 -19.43 -17.65
CA ASP A 194 25.73 -18.62 -18.86
C ASP A 194 26.10 -19.40 -20.14
N PRO A 195 25.08 -19.81 -20.95
CA PRO A 195 25.33 -20.61 -22.14
C PRO A 195 25.81 -19.77 -23.31
N ILE A 196 25.70 -18.45 -23.21
CA ILE A 196 25.93 -17.54 -24.32
C ILE A 196 27.34 -16.96 -24.24
N VAL A 197 28.20 -17.46 -25.12
CA VAL A 197 29.50 -16.86 -25.37
C VAL A 197 29.37 -15.90 -26.56
N ARG A 198 29.63 -14.61 -26.35
CA ARG A 198 29.62 -13.62 -27.44
C ARG A 198 30.67 -13.97 -28.51
N ARG A 199 30.41 -13.55 -29.78
CA ARG A 199 31.39 -13.68 -30.86
C ARG A 199 32.76 -13.15 -30.38
N GLY A 200 33.79 -14.01 -30.40
CA GLY A 200 35.14 -13.72 -29.93
C GLY A 200 35.44 -14.22 -28.51
N GLY A 201 34.62 -15.15 -27.93
CA GLY A 201 34.89 -15.79 -26.64
C GLY A 201 34.70 -14.90 -25.42
N LYS A 202 34.09 -13.71 -25.57
CA LYS A 202 33.83 -12.81 -24.45
C LYS A 202 32.56 -13.25 -23.70
N LYS A 203 32.64 -13.38 -22.38
CA LYS A 203 31.50 -13.60 -21.49
C LYS A 203 30.54 -12.41 -21.54
N ARG A 204 29.26 -12.66 -21.26
CA ARG A 204 28.26 -11.58 -21.10
C ARG A 204 28.65 -10.67 -19.94
N LYS A 205 28.21 -9.42 -19.99
CA LYS A 205 28.38 -8.48 -18.87
C LYS A 205 27.35 -8.83 -17.78
N PRO A 206 27.63 -8.53 -16.51
CA PRO A 206 26.68 -8.71 -15.42
C PRO A 206 25.32 -8.05 -15.65
N SER A 207 25.29 -6.92 -16.39
CA SER A 207 24.07 -6.16 -16.72
C SER A 207 23.33 -6.65 -17.98
N ASP A 208 23.87 -7.65 -18.70
CA ASP A 208 23.23 -8.14 -19.91
C ASP A 208 21.91 -8.85 -19.56
N PRO A 209 20.84 -8.68 -20.36
CA PRO A 209 19.56 -9.31 -20.08
C PRO A 209 19.59 -10.82 -20.34
N VAL A 210 18.92 -11.56 -19.50
CA VAL A 210 18.61 -12.98 -19.60
C VAL A 210 17.11 -13.12 -19.70
N LYS A 211 16.62 -13.85 -20.69
CA LYS A 211 15.19 -14.19 -20.79
C LYS A 211 14.88 -15.24 -19.74
N TRP A 212 14.03 -14.90 -18.76
CA TRP A 212 13.64 -15.76 -17.68
C TRP A 212 12.15 -16.07 -17.73
N LEU A 213 11.82 -17.34 -17.68
CA LEU A 213 10.47 -17.87 -17.70
C LEU A 213 10.23 -18.70 -16.45
N GLU A 214 9.13 -18.48 -15.79
CA GLU A 214 8.69 -19.25 -14.63
C GLU A 214 7.28 -19.75 -14.85
N PHE A 215 7.10 -21.05 -14.80
CA PHE A 215 5.82 -21.71 -14.99
C PHE A 215 5.37 -22.40 -13.71
N TRP A 216 4.15 -22.14 -13.30
CA TRP A 216 3.49 -22.82 -12.20
C TRP A 216 2.16 -23.38 -12.63
N SER A 217 1.89 -24.63 -12.29
CA SER A 217 0.56 -25.21 -12.39
C SER A 217 0.02 -25.64 -11.03
N GLY A 218 -1.28 -25.51 -10.86
CA GLY A 218 -1.97 -25.95 -9.66
C GLY A 218 -2.24 -27.45 -9.64
N PRO A 219 -2.58 -28.03 -8.47
CA PRO A 219 -2.94 -29.43 -8.36
C PRO A 219 -4.25 -29.72 -9.09
N THR A 220 -4.34 -30.92 -9.69
CA THR A 220 -5.57 -31.41 -10.32
C THR A 220 -6.23 -32.47 -9.45
N PHE A 221 -7.54 -32.39 -9.34
CA PHE A 221 -8.34 -33.33 -8.56
C PHE A 221 -9.32 -34.08 -9.47
N LYS A 222 -9.41 -35.38 -9.30
CA LYS A 222 -10.48 -36.21 -9.88
C LYS A 222 -11.18 -36.96 -8.75
N GLU A 223 -12.51 -36.88 -8.71
CA GLU A 223 -13.33 -37.53 -7.67
C GLU A 223 -12.87 -37.24 -6.23
N GLY A 224 -12.44 -36.01 -5.98
CA GLY A 224 -11.95 -35.57 -4.66
C GLY A 224 -10.54 -36.04 -4.28
N LYS A 225 -9.87 -36.81 -5.12
CA LYS A 225 -8.49 -37.25 -4.93
C LYS A 225 -7.55 -36.41 -5.80
N GLN A 226 -6.44 -35.97 -5.21
CA GLN A 226 -5.38 -35.31 -5.95
C GLN A 226 -4.70 -36.31 -6.90
N THR A 227 -4.80 -36.04 -8.20
CA THR A 227 -4.21 -36.88 -9.24
C THR A 227 -2.87 -36.37 -9.76
N ASP A 228 -2.64 -35.05 -9.62
CA ASP A 228 -1.42 -34.39 -10.09
C ASP A 228 -1.13 -33.25 -9.11
N PRO A 229 0.06 -33.14 -8.52
CA PRO A 229 0.43 -32.06 -7.60
C PRO A 229 0.60 -30.72 -8.31
N GLY A 230 0.67 -30.70 -9.64
CA GLY A 230 1.11 -29.57 -10.43
C GLY A 230 2.63 -29.56 -10.61
N GLN A 231 3.15 -28.54 -11.27
CA GLN A 231 4.56 -28.47 -11.63
C GLN A 231 5.09 -27.05 -11.44
N TYR A 232 6.35 -26.95 -11.04
CA TYR A 232 7.15 -25.75 -10.98
C TYR A 232 8.32 -25.87 -11.94
N VAL A 233 8.41 -24.99 -12.92
CA VAL A 233 9.50 -25.00 -13.91
C VAL A 233 10.06 -23.60 -14.06
N VAL A 234 11.39 -23.51 -14.02
CA VAL A 234 12.13 -22.28 -14.34
C VAL A 234 13.04 -22.54 -15.53
N GLU A 235 12.99 -21.64 -16.50
CA GLU A 235 13.80 -21.69 -17.70
C GLU A 235 14.48 -20.33 -17.92
N ALA A 236 15.78 -20.36 -18.23
CA ALA A 236 16.54 -19.17 -18.58
C ALA A 236 17.26 -19.37 -19.91
N ASP A 237 17.00 -18.47 -20.88
CA ASP A 237 17.56 -18.52 -22.23
C ASP A 237 17.41 -19.92 -22.91
N GLY A 238 16.26 -20.58 -22.68
CA GLY A 238 15.95 -21.90 -23.24
C GLY A 238 16.55 -23.09 -22.48
N ILE A 239 17.18 -22.85 -21.34
CA ILE A 239 17.73 -23.90 -20.47
C ILE A 239 16.84 -24.04 -19.24
N ARG A 240 16.31 -25.25 -19.01
CA ARG A 240 15.59 -25.57 -17.78
C ARG A 240 16.57 -25.63 -16.60
N ILE A 241 16.29 -24.80 -15.59
CA ILE A 241 17.07 -24.69 -14.36
C ILE A 241 16.40 -25.52 -13.26
N ILE A 242 15.07 -25.45 -13.18
CA ILE A 242 14.24 -26.14 -12.19
C ILE A 242 13.11 -26.84 -12.93
N ASP A 243 12.84 -28.09 -12.58
CA ASP A 243 11.71 -28.87 -13.06
C ASP A 243 11.25 -29.83 -11.96
N GLU A 244 10.37 -29.36 -11.09
CA GLU A 244 9.94 -30.05 -9.88
C GLU A 244 8.42 -30.08 -9.74
N PRO A 245 7.88 -31.05 -9.00
CA PRO A 245 6.47 -31.01 -8.60
C PRO A 245 6.20 -29.76 -7.76
N ASN A 246 5.02 -29.16 -7.90
CA ASN A 246 4.61 -28.03 -7.06
C ASN A 246 4.53 -28.45 -5.58
N PRO A 247 5.39 -27.91 -4.70
CA PRO A 247 5.45 -28.31 -3.30
C PRO A 247 4.31 -27.76 -2.46
N TYR A 248 3.64 -26.71 -2.92
CA TYR A 248 2.71 -25.93 -2.12
C TYR A 248 1.28 -26.49 -2.09
N GLY A 249 0.95 -27.46 -2.95
CA GLY A 249 -0.42 -27.98 -3.05
C GLY A 249 -1.46 -26.96 -3.52
N VAL A 250 -1.02 -25.77 -3.94
CA VAL A 250 -1.82 -24.68 -4.53
C VAL A 250 -0.98 -23.94 -5.55
N LEU A 251 -1.64 -23.21 -6.43
CA LEU A 251 -0.96 -22.26 -7.30
C LEU A 251 -0.53 -21.05 -6.44
N PRO A 252 0.77 -20.66 -6.36
CA PRO A 252 1.25 -19.59 -5.49
C PRO A 252 1.03 -18.19 -6.08
N TYR A 253 -0.05 -18.03 -6.83
CA TYR A 253 -0.47 -16.77 -7.45
C TYR A 253 -1.95 -16.54 -7.24
N VAL A 254 -2.29 -15.31 -6.90
CA VAL A 254 -3.67 -14.82 -6.96
C VAL A 254 -3.73 -13.74 -8.03
N PHE A 255 -4.49 -14.00 -9.07
CA PHE A 255 -4.71 -13.07 -10.18
C PHE A 255 -6.18 -12.64 -10.20
N SER A 256 -6.42 -11.35 -10.44
CA SER A 256 -7.77 -10.81 -10.61
C SER A 256 -7.78 -9.67 -11.62
N TYR A 257 -8.93 -9.47 -12.27
CA TYR A 257 -9.22 -8.26 -13.01
C TYR A 257 -9.81 -7.19 -12.09
N SER A 258 -9.68 -5.92 -12.47
CA SER A 258 -10.14 -4.75 -11.71
C SER A 258 -11.64 -4.72 -11.42
N GLY A 259 -12.44 -5.42 -12.25
CA GLY A 259 -13.90 -5.36 -12.23
C GLY A 259 -14.49 -4.15 -12.95
N LEU A 260 -13.68 -3.28 -13.54
CA LEU A 260 -14.11 -2.15 -14.37
C LEU A 260 -14.52 -2.62 -15.77
N GLY A 261 -13.84 -3.65 -16.28
CA GLY A 261 -14.11 -4.24 -17.57
C GLY A 261 -15.41 -5.07 -17.61
N ARG A 262 -15.85 -5.40 -18.81
CA ARG A 262 -17.04 -6.20 -19.05
C ARG A 262 -16.68 -7.47 -19.80
N ALA A 263 -17.15 -8.61 -19.32
CA ALA A 263 -17.08 -9.82 -20.12
C ALA A 263 -17.96 -9.65 -21.37
N ASN A 264 -17.33 -9.74 -22.54
CA ASN A 264 -18.07 -9.81 -23.79
C ASN A 264 -18.41 -11.28 -24.13
N HIS A 265 -19.15 -11.47 -25.23
CA HIS A 265 -19.58 -12.78 -25.70
C HIS A 265 -18.41 -13.72 -26.02
N ASP A 266 -17.29 -13.17 -26.45
CA ASP A 266 -16.13 -13.91 -26.93
C ASP A 266 -15.12 -14.24 -25.80
N GLY A 267 -15.31 -13.65 -24.60
CA GLY A 267 -14.47 -13.93 -23.43
C GLY A 267 -13.03 -13.42 -23.55
N GLU A 268 -12.80 -12.44 -24.43
CA GLU A 268 -11.47 -11.87 -24.64
C GLU A 268 -10.94 -11.16 -23.40
N PRO A 269 -9.69 -11.39 -23.00
CA PRO A 269 -9.09 -10.78 -21.82
C PRO A 269 -8.95 -9.26 -21.93
N SER A 270 -8.89 -8.71 -23.14
CA SER A 270 -8.80 -7.27 -23.38
C SER A 270 -9.99 -6.48 -22.86
N HIS A 271 -11.19 -7.08 -22.88
CA HIS A 271 -12.41 -6.47 -22.35
C HIS A 271 -12.58 -6.64 -20.84
N LEU A 272 -11.92 -7.61 -20.23
CA LEU A 272 -11.90 -7.79 -18.78
C LEU A 272 -10.87 -6.92 -18.10
N SER A 273 -9.73 -6.68 -18.78
CA SER A 273 -8.61 -5.90 -18.29
C SER A 273 -8.79 -4.44 -18.68
N GLU A 274 -9.66 -3.74 -17.97
CA GLU A 274 -9.86 -2.29 -18.14
C GLU A 274 -9.40 -1.55 -16.88
N GLY A 275 -8.50 -0.57 -17.07
CA GLY A 275 -8.12 0.43 -16.09
C GLY A 275 -9.04 1.64 -16.14
N ILE A 276 -8.84 2.56 -15.22
CA ILE A 276 -9.67 3.77 -15.16
C ILE A 276 -9.41 4.69 -16.35
N LEU A 277 -8.18 4.72 -16.84
CA LEU A 277 -7.78 5.56 -17.98
C LEU A 277 -8.39 5.08 -19.29
N ASP A 278 -8.68 3.78 -19.43
CA ASP A 278 -9.23 3.21 -20.68
C ASP A 278 -10.57 3.84 -21.05
N SER A 279 -11.38 4.22 -20.06
CA SER A 279 -12.69 4.85 -20.28
C SER A 279 -12.61 6.29 -20.80
N VAL A 280 -11.46 6.96 -20.65
CA VAL A 280 -11.26 8.38 -20.98
C VAL A 280 -10.04 8.62 -21.86
N VAL A 281 -9.48 7.55 -22.41
CA VAL A 281 -8.21 7.62 -23.16
C VAL A 281 -8.27 8.59 -24.35
N GLY A 282 -9.41 8.63 -25.05
CA GLY A 282 -9.59 9.55 -26.18
C GLY A 282 -9.62 11.01 -25.74
N GLU A 283 -10.29 11.29 -24.62
CA GLU A 283 -10.34 12.63 -24.04
C GLU A 283 -8.96 13.08 -23.52
N LEU A 284 -8.20 12.17 -22.92
CA LEU A 284 -6.82 12.44 -22.45
C LEU A 284 -5.87 12.76 -23.62
N GLU A 285 -5.96 12.00 -24.70
CA GLU A 285 -5.16 12.28 -25.90
C GLU A 285 -5.52 13.63 -26.52
N GLU A 286 -6.82 13.97 -26.58
CA GLU A 286 -7.25 15.25 -27.09
C GLU A 286 -6.83 16.40 -26.17
N GLU A 287 -6.88 16.22 -24.86
CA GLU A 287 -6.36 17.19 -23.88
C GLU A 287 -4.87 17.48 -24.14
N ILE A 288 -4.03 16.46 -24.29
CA ILE A 288 -2.60 16.61 -24.58
C ILE A 288 -2.39 17.30 -25.93
N ARG A 289 -3.16 16.94 -26.96
CA ARG A 289 -3.07 17.52 -28.29
C ARG A 289 -3.38 19.02 -28.27
N ILE A 290 -4.45 19.41 -27.57
CA ILE A 290 -4.85 20.81 -27.43
C ILE A 290 -3.84 21.60 -26.61
N LYS A 291 -3.38 21.06 -25.48
CA LYS A 291 -2.32 21.68 -24.67
C LYS A 291 -1.04 21.91 -25.51
N THR A 292 -0.64 20.92 -26.28
CA THR A 292 0.50 21.03 -27.19
C THR A 292 0.30 22.10 -28.24
N ALA A 293 -0.84 22.09 -28.94
CA ALA A 293 -1.13 23.08 -29.98
C ALA A 293 -1.22 24.49 -29.39
N TRP A 294 -1.85 24.66 -28.24
CA TRP A 294 -1.97 25.95 -27.55
C TRP A 294 -0.62 26.48 -27.08
N ALA A 295 0.24 25.62 -26.47
CA ALA A 295 1.56 26.00 -26.05
C ALA A 295 2.41 26.47 -27.22
N HIS A 296 2.35 25.80 -28.37
CA HIS A 296 3.04 26.20 -29.58
C HIS A 296 2.51 27.51 -30.18
N GLN A 297 1.18 27.68 -30.20
CA GLN A 297 0.59 28.94 -30.64
C GLN A 297 1.02 30.10 -29.74
N TRP A 298 1.10 29.86 -28.42
CA TRP A 298 1.57 30.85 -27.46
C TRP A 298 3.04 31.21 -27.69
N LEU A 299 3.91 30.21 -27.92
CA LEU A 299 5.33 30.42 -28.28
C LEU A 299 5.49 31.22 -29.58
N PHE A 300 4.68 30.92 -30.60
CA PHE A 300 4.71 31.70 -31.85
C PHE A 300 4.19 33.13 -31.66
N SER A 301 3.23 33.34 -30.80
CA SER A 301 2.73 34.65 -30.44
C SER A 301 3.76 35.45 -29.62
N ALA A 302 4.47 34.79 -28.69
CA ALA A 302 5.50 35.43 -27.89
C ALA A 302 6.80 35.73 -28.68
N TYR A 303 7.12 34.88 -29.65
CA TYR A 303 8.33 34.99 -30.49
C TYR A 303 7.95 35.11 -31.98
N PRO A 304 7.53 36.31 -32.40
CA PRO A 304 7.08 36.52 -33.77
C PRO A 304 8.19 36.19 -34.79
N ARG A 305 7.81 35.54 -35.89
CA ARG A 305 8.73 35.22 -36.97
C ARG A 305 8.97 36.43 -37.83
N LEU A 306 10.25 36.62 -38.18
CA LEU A 306 10.65 37.66 -39.10
C LEU A 306 10.54 37.14 -40.53
N LEU A 307 9.78 37.83 -41.37
CA LEU A 307 9.69 37.56 -42.79
C LEU A 307 10.80 38.36 -43.50
N THR A 308 11.66 37.68 -44.25
CA THR A 308 12.74 38.30 -45.00
C THR A 308 12.94 37.59 -46.34
N THR A 309 13.37 38.33 -47.34
CA THR A 309 13.77 37.80 -48.63
C THR A 309 15.22 37.33 -48.66
N ASP A 310 15.99 37.65 -47.62
CA ASP A 310 17.41 37.30 -47.50
C ASP A 310 17.62 35.85 -47.00
N ASP A 311 18.85 35.32 -47.19
CA ASP A 311 19.25 34.01 -46.70
C ASP A 311 19.04 33.91 -45.17
N PRO A 312 18.25 32.94 -44.71
CA PRO A 312 17.93 32.76 -43.26
C PRO A 312 19.17 32.66 -42.36
N ARG A 313 20.30 32.14 -42.88
CA ARG A 313 21.56 32.01 -42.14
C ARG A 313 22.24 33.38 -41.91
N ARG A 314 22.11 34.29 -42.89
CA ARG A 314 22.68 35.64 -42.84
C ARG A 314 21.86 36.50 -41.87
N VAL A 315 20.54 36.42 -41.96
CA VAL A 315 19.60 37.11 -41.11
C VAL A 315 19.71 36.66 -39.66
N ARG A 316 19.84 35.36 -39.41
CA ARG A 316 19.99 34.81 -38.06
C ARG A 316 21.22 35.34 -37.31
N ARG A 317 22.33 35.62 -38.01
CA ARG A 317 23.53 36.26 -37.43
C ARG A 317 23.31 37.73 -37.11
N GLN A 318 22.49 38.44 -37.87
CA GLN A 318 22.21 39.87 -37.66
C GLN A 318 21.15 40.13 -36.60
N PHE A 319 20.23 39.18 -36.41
CA PHE A 319 19.06 39.28 -35.52
C PHE A 319 19.11 38.38 -34.27
N MET A 320 20.27 37.83 -33.93
CA MET A 320 20.50 37.31 -32.57
C MET A 320 20.60 38.49 -31.59
N VAL A 321 19.44 38.98 -31.18
CA VAL A 321 19.31 40.27 -30.56
C VAL A 321 18.92 40.10 -29.11
N SER A 322 19.70 40.67 -28.21
CA SER A 322 19.29 40.98 -26.84
C SER A 322 18.29 42.14 -26.84
N ALA A 323 17.39 42.18 -25.87
CA ALA A 323 16.41 43.25 -25.71
C ALA A 323 17.11 44.63 -25.76
N GLY A 324 16.66 45.51 -26.68
CA GLY A 324 17.18 46.86 -26.84
C GLY A 324 18.26 47.02 -27.94
N SER A 325 18.60 46.00 -28.72
CA SER A 325 19.54 46.14 -29.81
C SER A 325 18.96 46.83 -31.03
N VAL A 326 19.80 47.65 -31.69
CA VAL A 326 19.44 48.39 -32.87
C VAL A 326 19.69 47.53 -34.12
N ILE A 327 18.64 47.30 -34.88
CA ILE A 327 18.68 46.52 -36.14
C ILE A 327 18.92 47.48 -37.30
N LYS A 328 20.04 47.28 -38.02
CA LYS A 328 20.30 47.97 -39.31
C LYS A 328 19.73 47.17 -40.46
N TYR A 329 18.92 47.78 -41.26
CA TYR A 329 18.40 47.21 -42.52
C TYR A 329 18.62 48.16 -43.70
N ASN A 330 18.70 47.61 -44.92
CA ASN A 330 18.83 48.44 -46.13
C ASN A 330 17.45 49.02 -46.49
N PRO A 331 17.39 50.28 -46.91
CA PRO A 331 16.16 50.87 -47.42
C PRO A 331 15.65 50.05 -48.62
N GLY A 332 14.49 49.44 -48.55
CA GLY A 332 13.89 48.55 -49.54
C GLY A 332 13.87 47.08 -49.17
N GLU A 333 14.60 46.66 -48.16
CA GLU A 333 14.65 45.29 -47.64
C GLU A 333 14.13 45.23 -46.18
N LYS A 334 13.17 46.10 -45.83
CA LYS A 334 12.58 46.14 -44.49
C LYS A 334 12.01 44.78 -44.15
N PRO A 335 12.57 44.05 -43.15
CA PRO A 335 11.98 42.81 -42.70
C PRO A 335 10.64 43.11 -42.02
N GLU A 336 9.64 42.33 -42.37
CA GLU A 336 8.32 42.44 -41.76
C GLU A 336 8.12 41.31 -40.72
N TRP A 337 7.52 41.68 -39.61
CA TRP A 337 7.10 40.67 -38.65
C TRP A 337 5.86 39.99 -39.21
N MET A 338 5.84 38.67 -39.12
CA MET A 338 4.65 37.91 -39.41
C MET A 338 3.52 38.38 -38.45
N GLU A 339 2.37 38.71 -39.03
CA GLU A 339 1.21 39.12 -38.24
C GLU A 339 0.89 38.05 -37.21
N GLN A 340 0.87 38.46 -35.95
CA GLN A 340 0.63 37.54 -34.84
C GLN A 340 -0.87 37.29 -34.72
N GLN A 341 -1.25 36.04 -34.81
CA GLN A 341 -2.57 35.64 -34.41
C GLN A 341 -2.57 35.38 -32.90
N PRO A 342 -3.42 36.05 -32.10
CA PRO A 342 -3.52 35.78 -30.70
C PRO A 342 -3.96 34.31 -30.46
N PRO A 343 -3.55 33.70 -29.34
CA PRO A 343 -3.99 32.37 -29.00
C PRO A 343 -5.53 32.29 -29.02
N ASN A 344 -6.03 31.23 -29.63
CA ASN A 344 -7.48 31.08 -29.83
C ASN A 344 -8.16 30.72 -28.49
N GLU A 345 -8.94 31.64 -27.93
CA GLU A 345 -9.70 31.42 -26.69
C GLU A 345 -10.68 30.24 -26.79
N ALA A 346 -11.17 29.92 -27.99
CA ALA A 346 -12.04 28.77 -28.18
C ALA A 346 -11.33 27.44 -27.84
N MET A 347 -9.99 27.35 -28.01
CA MET A 347 -9.21 26.17 -27.61
C MET A 347 -9.17 26.02 -26.09
N LEU A 348 -9.07 27.12 -25.34
CA LEU A 348 -9.11 27.08 -23.88
C LEU A 348 -10.49 26.61 -23.36
N ARG A 349 -11.57 27.17 -23.93
CA ARG A 349 -12.94 26.73 -23.58
C ARG A 349 -13.17 25.27 -23.92
N PHE A 350 -12.64 24.79 -25.04
CA PHE A 350 -12.75 23.40 -25.42
C PHE A 350 -11.92 22.51 -24.49
N LEU A 351 -10.74 22.94 -24.07
CA LEU A 351 -9.92 22.26 -23.06
C LEU A 351 -10.66 22.17 -21.72
N GLU A 352 -11.32 23.23 -21.27
CA GLU A 352 -12.15 23.22 -20.05
C GLU A 352 -13.28 22.20 -20.14
N VAL A 353 -13.95 22.10 -21.30
CA VAL A 353 -15.02 21.11 -21.53
C VAL A 353 -14.46 19.68 -21.48
N ILE A 354 -13.33 19.42 -22.13
CA ILE A 354 -12.68 18.09 -22.09
C ILE A 354 -12.28 17.74 -20.66
N THR A 355 -11.60 18.65 -19.97
CA THR A 355 -11.18 18.44 -18.59
C THR A 355 -12.39 18.18 -17.68
N ALA A 356 -13.46 18.94 -17.82
CA ALA A 356 -14.69 18.71 -17.08
C ALA A 356 -15.34 17.36 -17.40
N ASN A 357 -15.31 16.91 -18.65
CA ASN A 357 -15.84 15.59 -19.03
C ASN A 357 -15.00 14.45 -18.42
N ILE A 358 -13.67 14.55 -18.48
CA ILE A 358 -12.76 13.59 -17.84
C ILE A 358 -13.07 13.51 -16.35
N GLN A 359 -13.14 14.65 -15.67
CA GLN A 359 -13.39 14.73 -14.24
C GLN A 359 -14.76 14.15 -13.85
N ARG A 360 -15.82 14.45 -14.62
CA ARG A 360 -17.16 13.88 -14.37
C ARG A 360 -17.20 12.36 -14.49
N LYS A 361 -16.44 11.79 -15.40
CA LYS A 361 -16.38 10.33 -15.60
C LYS A 361 -15.60 9.61 -14.50
N VAL A 362 -14.50 10.20 -14.03
CA VAL A 362 -13.52 9.51 -13.20
C VAL A 362 -13.52 9.99 -11.76
N SER A 363 -13.63 11.29 -11.53
CA SER A 363 -13.60 11.85 -10.18
C SER A 363 -14.48 13.07 -10.04
N PRO A 364 -15.79 12.89 -9.89
CA PRO A 364 -16.74 14.00 -9.74
C PRO A 364 -16.40 14.91 -8.55
N SER A 365 -15.75 14.38 -7.52
CA SER A 365 -15.38 15.12 -6.31
C SER A 365 -14.29 16.18 -6.51
N LEU A 366 -13.53 16.12 -7.61
CA LEU A 366 -12.45 17.07 -7.89
C LEU A 366 -12.94 18.34 -8.60
N THR A 367 -14.13 18.32 -9.19
CA THR A 367 -14.62 19.40 -10.09
C THR A 367 -15.39 20.50 -9.42
N GLU A 368 -16.05 20.22 -8.32
CA GLU A 368 -16.97 21.18 -7.72
C GLU A 368 -16.50 21.53 -6.31
N ARG A 369 -16.08 22.80 -6.13
CA ARG A 369 -15.90 23.38 -4.79
C ARG A 369 -17.19 24.07 -4.41
N PRO A 370 -18.08 23.41 -3.65
CA PRO A 370 -19.30 24.04 -3.21
C PRO A 370 -18.97 25.17 -2.24
N SER A 371 -19.58 26.33 -2.46
CA SER A 371 -19.48 27.48 -1.54
C SER A 371 -20.81 27.59 -0.78
N GLY A 372 -20.76 27.59 0.55
CA GLY A 372 -21.93 27.85 1.39
C GLY A 372 -22.20 26.77 2.46
N VAL A 373 -23.31 26.93 3.19
CA VAL A 373 -23.70 26.06 4.32
C VAL A 373 -24.03 24.62 3.88
N ASP A 374 -24.51 24.46 2.64
CA ASP A 374 -24.79 23.14 2.05
C ASP A 374 -23.55 22.43 1.47
N ALA A 375 -22.37 23.06 1.57
CA ALA A 375 -21.11 22.55 1.03
C ALA A 375 -20.79 21.14 1.55
N GLY A 376 -21.03 20.87 2.83
CA GLY A 376 -20.76 19.57 3.44
C GLY A 376 -21.60 18.43 2.86
N ILE A 377 -22.90 18.65 2.65
CA ILE A 377 -23.80 17.62 2.07
C ILE A 377 -23.46 17.39 0.59
N HIS A 378 -23.18 18.46 -0.14
CA HIS A 378 -22.81 18.37 -1.54
C HIS A 378 -21.45 17.65 -1.72
N GLN A 379 -20.46 18.01 -0.91
CA GLN A 379 -19.16 17.34 -0.89
C GLN A 379 -19.29 15.86 -0.54
N ALA A 380 -20.15 15.51 0.41
CA ALA A 380 -20.47 14.14 0.76
C ALA A 380 -21.09 13.34 -0.40
N LEU A 381 -22.00 13.98 -1.16
CA LEU A 381 -22.61 13.36 -2.33
C LEU A 381 -21.58 13.12 -3.45
N LEU A 382 -20.69 14.10 -3.69
CA LEU A 382 -19.61 13.97 -4.67
C LEU A 382 -18.61 12.87 -4.27
N LEU A 383 -18.24 12.81 -3.00
CA LEU A 383 -17.40 11.72 -2.49
C LEU A 383 -18.08 10.36 -2.66
N GLY A 384 -19.38 10.27 -2.32
CA GLY A 384 -20.15 9.05 -2.53
C GLY A 384 -20.26 8.64 -4.01
N GLN A 385 -20.21 9.58 -4.95
CA GLN A 385 -20.14 9.28 -6.38
C GLN A 385 -18.74 8.79 -6.78
N ALA A 386 -17.68 9.41 -6.28
CA ALA A 386 -16.29 8.97 -6.51
C ALA A 386 -16.08 7.54 -5.99
N LEU A 387 -16.60 7.21 -4.81
CA LEU A 387 -16.53 5.87 -4.23
C LEU A 387 -17.25 4.80 -5.06
N LYS A 388 -18.30 5.17 -5.82
CA LYS A 388 -18.94 4.23 -6.76
C LYS A 388 -18.02 3.84 -7.91
N VAL A 389 -17.14 4.73 -8.35
CA VAL A 389 -16.16 4.45 -9.41
C VAL A 389 -15.14 3.40 -8.94
N VAL A 390 -14.68 3.49 -7.70
CA VAL A 390 -13.70 2.53 -7.13
C VAL A 390 -14.34 1.26 -6.55
N SER A 391 -15.67 1.21 -6.43
CA SER A 391 -16.38 0.05 -5.85
C SER A 391 -16.09 -1.28 -6.55
N PRO A 392 -16.01 -1.37 -7.89
CA PRO A 392 -15.63 -2.62 -8.57
C PRO A 392 -14.20 -3.05 -8.21
N VAL A 393 -13.25 -2.11 -8.17
CA VAL A 393 -11.85 -2.35 -7.81
C VAL A 393 -11.75 -2.86 -6.37
N ARG A 394 -12.44 -2.20 -5.44
CA ARG A 394 -12.53 -2.65 -4.05
C ARG A 394 -13.10 -4.07 -3.93
N ARG A 395 -14.15 -4.38 -4.70
CA ARG A 395 -14.73 -5.74 -4.73
C ARG A 395 -13.73 -6.77 -5.26
N ALA A 396 -12.97 -6.43 -6.30
CA ALA A 396 -11.92 -7.31 -6.84
C ALA A 396 -10.82 -7.53 -5.79
N LEU A 397 -10.41 -6.48 -5.10
CA LEU A 397 -9.42 -6.54 -4.01
C LEU A 397 -9.90 -7.40 -2.85
N ASN A 398 -11.15 -7.25 -2.41
CA ASN A 398 -11.76 -8.06 -1.35
C ASN A 398 -11.70 -9.55 -1.70
N ILE A 399 -12.03 -9.88 -2.94
CA ILE A 399 -11.98 -11.23 -3.46
C ILE A 399 -10.56 -11.76 -3.46
N MET A 400 -9.61 -10.94 -3.94
CA MET A 400 -8.20 -11.29 -4.04
C MET A 400 -7.57 -11.51 -2.66
N GLY A 401 -7.86 -10.64 -1.68
CA GLY A 401 -7.42 -10.81 -0.28
C GLY A 401 -7.94 -12.12 0.34
N GLY A 402 -9.21 -12.45 0.10
CA GLY A 402 -9.77 -13.72 0.57
C GLY A 402 -9.08 -14.94 -0.08
N GLU A 403 -8.81 -14.91 -1.38
CA GLU A 403 -8.09 -15.98 -2.08
C GLU A 403 -6.62 -16.09 -1.64
N LEU A 404 -5.98 -14.97 -1.36
CA LEU A 404 -4.60 -14.93 -0.83
C LEU A 404 -4.55 -15.66 0.53
N LEU A 405 -5.37 -15.29 1.49
CA LEU A 405 -5.42 -15.93 2.80
C LEU A 405 -5.79 -17.42 2.70
N ASN A 406 -6.75 -17.75 1.83
CA ASN A 406 -7.11 -19.14 1.57
C ASN A 406 -5.93 -19.94 0.96
N GLY A 407 -5.17 -19.33 0.07
CA GLY A 407 -3.97 -19.91 -0.53
C GLY A 407 -2.88 -20.17 0.50
N MET A 408 -2.59 -19.16 1.34
CA MET A 408 -1.58 -19.27 2.40
C MET A 408 -1.97 -20.31 3.46
N ALA A 409 -3.23 -20.35 3.89
CA ALA A 409 -3.71 -21.41 4.81
C ALA A 409 -3.59 -22.82 4.21
N LYS A 410 -3.82 -22.97 2.89
CA LYS A 410 -3.57 -24.26 2.18
C LYS A 410 -2.10 -24.62 2.12
N GLN A 411 -1.20 -23.65 1.88
CA GLN A 411 0.26 -23.87 1.95
C GLN A 411 0.69 -24.28 3.36
N MET A 412 0.18 -23.60 4.41
CA MET A 412 0.44 -24.02 5.79
C MET A 412 0.07 -25.48 6.02
N LYS A 413 -1.10 -25.90 5.50
CA LYS A 413 -1.55 -27.29 5.63
C LYS A 413 -0.67 -28.26 4.87
N ALA A 414 -0.33 -27.93 3.61
CA ALA A 414 0.47 -28.79 2.74
C ALA A 414 1.90 -28.99 3.27
N LEU A 415 2.49 -27.95 3.81
CA LEU A 415 3.86 -27.92 4.32
C LEU A 415 3.95 -28.14 5.83
N SER A 416 2.81 -28.35 6.51
CA SER A 416 2.74 -28.51 7.99
C SER A 416 3.41 -27.35 8.74
N LEU A 417 3.30 -26.13 8.22
CA LEU A 417 3.90 -24.93 8.83
C LEU A 417 3.21 -24.61 10.16
N ARG A 418 3.97 -23.96 11.02
CA ARG A 418 3.50 -23.43 12.31
C ARG A 418 3.82 -21.95 12.36
N MET A 419 2.90 -21.16 12.86
CA MET A 419 3.08 -19.72 12.96
C MET A 419 2.51 -19.19 14.26
N ASN A 420 3.24 -18.31 14.93
CA ASN A 420 2.72 -17.55 16.05
C ASN A 420 1.76 -16.48 15.54
N VAL A 421 0.62 -16.39 16.19
CA VAL A 421 -0.32 -15.29 15.97
C VAL A 421 -0.01 -14.21 16.99
N SER A 422 0.87 -13.29 16.65
CA SER A 422 1.06 -12.08 17.43
C SER A 422 -0.06 -11.11 17.09
N GLY A 423 -1.16 -11.19 17.81
CA GLY A 423 -2.22 -10.19 17.76
C GLY A 423 -1.93 -9.12 18.78
N GLY A 424 -1.57 -7.90 18.37
CA GLY A 424 -1.46 -6.73 19.21
C GLY A 424 -0.40 -6.81 20.32
N THR A 425 -0.39 -5.83 21.19
CA THR A 425 0.60 -5.58 22.25
C THR A 425 0.69 -6.64 23.36
N GLU A 426 -0.20 -7.60 23.43
CA GLU A 426 -0.10 -8.72 24.36
C GLU A 426 0.45 -9.97 23.66
N LYS A 427 1.61 -10.40 24.12
CA LYS A 427 2.24 -11.68 23.78
C LYS A 427 1.38 -12.86 24.26
N GLN A 428 0.25 -13.09 23.64
CA GLN A 428 -0.43 -14.37 23.76
C GLN A 428 0.21 -15.28 22.71
N ASP A 429 1.10 -16.16 23.15
CA ASP A 429 1.74 -17.21 22.36
C ASP A 429 0.69 -18.23 21.86
N ARG A 430 -0.18 -17.79 20.96
CA ARG A 430 -1.13 -18.66 20.27
C ARG A 430 -0.49 -19.10 18.95
N MET A 431 -0.23 -20.37 18.82
CA MET A 431 0.29 -20.97 17.58
C MET A 431 -0.86 -21.51 16.74
N VAL A 432 -0.82 -21.22 15.44
CA VAL A 432 -1.65 -21.88 14.43
C VAL A 432 -0.80 -22.91 13.72
N ASN A 433 -1.28 -24.17 13.71
CA ASN A 433 -0.62 -25.25 12.97
C ASN A 433 -1.34 -25.52 11.66
N GLY A 434 -0.59 -25.95 10.65
CA GLY A 434 -1.18 -26.35 9.37
C GLY A 434 -2.25 -27.44 9.46
N SER A 435 -2.14 -28.34 10.46
CA SER A 435 -3.13 -29.39 10.73
C SER A 435 -4.50 -28.88 11.21
N ASP A 436 -4.56 -27.67 11.76
CA ASP A 436 -5.78 -27.11 12.37
C ASP A 436 -6.78 -26.64 11.30
N TRP A 437 -6.31 -26.41 10.08
CA TRP A 437 -7.12 -25.94 8.97
C TRP A 437 -8.05 -27.04 8.42
N LYS A 438 -9.35 -26.91 8.74
CA LYS A 438 -10.41 -27.80 8.21
C LYS A 438 -11.16 -27.19 7.03
N SER A 439 -11.25 -25.86 6.96
CA SER A 439 -11.89 -25.12 5.88
C SER A 439 -11.03 -23.91 5.48
N PHE A 440 -11.28 -23.38 4.28
CA PHE A 440 -10.55 -22.26 3.69
C PHE A 440 -11.57 -21.24 3.16
N THR A 441 -12.19 -20.51 4.08
CA THR A 441 -13.35 -19.65 3.79
C THR A 441 -13.15 -18.24 4.36
N PHE A 442 -11.98 -17.68 4.10
CA PHE A 442 -11.70 -16.29 4.44
C PHE A 442 -12.43 -15.34 3.50
N LYS A 443 -12.97 -14.29 4.08
CA LYS A 443 -13.50 -13.12 3.40
C LYS A 443 -12.80 -11.90 3.94
N VAL A 444 -12.25 -11.10 3.06
CA VAL A 444 -11.57 -9.84 3.38
C VAL A 444 -12.42 -8.70 2.87
N GLN A 445 -12.54 -7.65 3.63
CA GLN A 445 -13.23 -6.44 3.23
C GLN A 445 -12.30 -5.26 3.47
N PHE A 446 -11.82 -4.67 2.39
CA PHE A 446 -11.12 -3.40 2.42
C PHE A 446 -12.13 -2.27 2.43
N GLU A 447 -11.91 -1.29 3.28
CA GLU A 447 -12.80 -0.15 3.41
C GLU A 447 -12.39 0.98 2.46
N ALA A 448 -13.36 1.79 2.06
CA ALA A 448 -13.10 3.05 1.40
C ALA A 448 -13.08 4.15 2.46
N ILE A 449 -12.26 5.16 2.25
CA ILE A 449 -12.23 6.35 3.10
C ILE A 449 -13.48 7.17 2.78
N ASP A 450 -14.58 6.86 3.45
CA ASP A 450 -15.82 7.61 3.38
C ASP A 450 -16.19 8.15 4.77
N PRO A 451 -15.80 9.39 5.09
CA PRO A 451 -16.09 9.98 6.38
C PRO A 451 -17.60 10.09 6.65
N VAL A 452 -18.40 10.24 5.59
CA VAL A 452 -19.86 10.39 5.73
C VAL A 452 -20.55 9.05 5.99
N GLU A 453 -20.07 7.98 5.36
CA GLU A 453 -20.59 6.64 5.65
C GLU A 453 -20.21 6.21 7.07
N ASN A 454 -19.00 6.53 7.52
CA ASN A 454 -18.56 6.28 8.89
C ASN A 454 -19.41 7.06 9.90
N ASP A 455 -19.67 8.34 9.63
CA ASP A 455 -20.58 9.13 10.49
C ASP A 455 -22.01 8.58 10.48
N ARG A 456 -22.53 8.18 9.33
CA ARG A 456 -23.86 7.55 9.23
C ARG A 456 -23.91 6.21 9.93
N ARG A 457 -22.87 5.37 9.80
CA ARG A 457 -22.74 4.10 10.53
C ARG A 457 -22.70 4.35 12.02
N MET A 458 -21.89 5.32 12.47
CA MET A 458 -21.79 5.69 13.87
C MET A 458 -23.12 6.21 14.41
N LEU A 459 -23.82 7.09 13.69
CA LEU A 459 -25.15 7.58 14.06
C LEU A 459 -26.20 6.46 14.10
N ALA A 460 -26.18 5.56 13.11
CA ALA A 460 -27.05 4.39 13.11
C ALA A 460 -26.75 3.45 14.28
N GLY A 461 -25.47 3.21 14.59
CA GLY A 461 -25.03 2.43 15.74
C GLY A 461 -25.46 3.07 17.07
N LEU A 462 -25.31 4.38 17.20
CA LEU A 462 -25.78 5.14 18.36
C LEU A 462 -27.31 5.05 18.51
N ALA A 463 -28.06 5.12 17.39
CA ALA A 463 -29.52 4.95 17.42
C ALA A 463 -29.93 3.54 17.89
N LEU A 464 -29.20 2.50 17.46
CA LEU A 464 -29.42 1.13 17.89
C LEU A 464 -29.01 0.89 19.36
N ARG A 465 -28.11 1.72 19.89
CA ARG A 465 -27.67 1.67 21.27
C ARG A 465 -28.53 2.49 22.24
N ARG A 466 -29.36 3.40 21.73
CA ARG A 466 -30.31 4.13 22.56
C ARG A 466 -31.24 3.16 23.30
N GLU A 467 -31.43 3.43 24.56
CA GLU A 467 -32.36 2.68 25.40
C GLU A 467 -33.76 2.72 24.80
N ARG A 468 -34.38 1.56 24.70
CA ARG A 468 -35.79 1.42 24.40
C ARG A 468 -36.62 1.76 25.63
N ALA A 469 -37.93 1.81 25.45
CA ALA A 469 -38.89 1.96 26.55
C ALA A 469 -38.76 0.87 27.64
N ASP A 470 -38.13 -0.27 27.29
CA ASP A 470 -37.83 -1.40 28.19
C ASP A 470 -36.45 -1.27 28.87
N GLY A 471 -35.70 -0.20 28.64
CA GLY A 471 -34.41 0.08 29.27
C GLY A 471 -33.22 -0.70 28.71
N LEU A 472 -33.41 -1.52 27.65
CA LEU A 472 -32.35 -2.34 27.07
C LEU A 472 -31.95 -1.83 25.67
N PRO A 473 -30.64 -1.72 25.35
CA PRO A 473 -30.18 -1.39 24.02
C PRO A 473 -30.35 -2.55 23.05
N LEU A 474 -30.56 -2.25 21.75
CA LEU A 474 -30.68 -3.26 20.68
C LEU A 474 -29.38 -4.00 20.41
N ILE A 475 -28.24 -3.35 20.65
CA ILE A 475 -26.90 -3.92 20.45
C ILE A 475 -26.05 -3.73 21.71
N SER A 476 -25.18 -4.69 21.99
CA SER A 476 -24.23 -4.59 23.09
C SER A 476 -23.20 -3.47 22.83
N ARG A 477 -22.54 -3.01 23.90
CA ARG A 477 -21.45 -2.02 23.82
C ARG A 477 -20.30 -2.53 22.96
N ARG A 478 -19.90 -3.79 23.16
CA ARG A 478 -18.85 -4.44 22.41
C ARG A 478 -19.19 -4.52 20.91
N THR A 479 -20.40 -4.97 20.56
CA THR A 479 -20.86 -5.00 19.16
C THR A 479 -20.89 -3.61 18.52
N PHE A 480 -21.20 -2.58 19.31
CA PHE A 480 -21.16 -1.19 18.82
C PHE A 480 -19.72 -0.78 18.52
N MET A 481 -18.78 -1.02 19.43
CA MET A 481 -17.36 -0.69 19.23
C MET A 481 -16.78 -1.47 18.03
N GLU A 482 -17.02 -2.79 17.95
CA GLU A 482 -16.53 -3.64 16.85
C GLU A 482 -17.04 -3.25 15.46
N ARG A 483 -18.31 -2.89 15.34
CA ARG A 483 -18.94 -2.67 14.02
C ARG A 483 -19.03 -1.22 13.59
N TYR A 484 -19.06 -0.29 14.52
CA TYR A 484 -19.38 1.11 14.22
C TYR A 484 -18.26 2.08 14.61
N MET A 485 -17.33 1.66 15.46
CA MET A 485 -16.18 2.48 15.88
C MET A 485 -14.82 1.87 15.52
N GLY A 486 -14.78 0.81 14.71
CA GLY A 486 -13.56 0.08 14.36
C GLY A 486 -12.49 0.87 13.60
N GLY A 487 -12.73 2.11 13.21
CA GLY A 487 -11.71 2.99 12.64
C GLY A 487 -11.28 4.12 13.59
N VAL A 488 -11.79 4.11 14.82
CA VAL A 488 -11.53 5.13 15.86
C VAL A 488 -10.87 4.47 17.07
N ILE A 489 -11.11 3.17 17.27
CA ILE A 489 -10.62 2.38 18.40
C ILE A 489 -9.73 1.27 17.85
N ASP A 490 -8.44 1.35 18.11
CA ASP A 490 -7.45 0.39 17.63
C ASP A 490 -7.53 -0.95 18.36
N ASN A 491 -7.77 -0.92 19.67
CA ASN A 491 -7.94 -2.11 20.48
C ASN A 491 -9.18 -2.00 21.36
N ILE A 492 -10.19 -2.80 21.05
CA ILE A 492 -11.49 -2.78 21.72
C ILE A 492 -11.39 -3.33 23.14
N ASP A 493 -10.54 -4.32 23.38
CA ASP A 493 -10.36 -4.93 24.69
C ASP A 493 -9.66 -3.96 25.66
N ASP A 494 -8.67 -3.19 25.18
CA ASP A 494 -8.02 -2.14 25.98
C ASP A 494 -8.97 -0.99 26.28
N GLU A 495 -9.74 -0.55 25.28
CA GLU A 495 -10.74 0.50 25.46
C GLU A 495 -11.86 0.05 26.43
N GLU A 496 -12.30 -1.21 26.33
CA GLU A 496 -13.27 -1.76 27.26
C GLU A 496 -12.71 -1.84 28.69
N ALA A 497 -11.44 -2.21 28.85
CA ALA A 497 -10.74 -2.23 30.13
C ALA A 497 -10.58 -0.81 30.71
N GLN A 498 -10.22 0.19 29.89
CA GLN A 498 -10.14 1.58 30.31
C GLN A 498 -11.51 2.13 30.75
N LEU A 499 -12.55 1.86 29.99
CA LEU A 499 -13.90 2.29 30.33
C LEU A 499 -14.44 1.63 31.62
N ILE A 500 -14.06 0.38 31.89
CA ILE A 500 -14.38 -0.29 33.16
C ILE A 500 -13.60 0.37 34.29
N ALA A 501 -12.31 0.68 34.09
CA ALA A 501 -11.49 1.38 35.07
C ALA A 501 -12.02 2.79 35.36
N GLU A 502 -12.38 3.56 34.33
CA GLU A 502 -13.00 4.88 34.47
C GLU A 502 -14.34 4.81 35.22
N ALA A 503 -15.20 3.82 34.90
CA ALA A 503 -16.46 3.62 35.59
C ALA A 503 -16.25 3.26 37.07
N ALA A 504 -15.25 2.43 37.37
CA ALA A 504 -14.87 2.09 38.75
C ALA A 504 -14.35 3.33 39.50
N VAL A 505 -13.50 4.15 38.89
CA VAL A 505 -13.02 5.41 39.46
C VAL A 505 -14.18 6.38 39.67
N ALA A 506 -15.07 6.54 38.68
CA ALA A 506 -16.26 7.38 38.81
C ALA A 506 -17.17 6.93 39.94
N GLN A 507 -17.34 5.61 40.14
CA GLN A 507 -18.11 5.05 41.22
C GLN A 507 -17.44 5.28 42.60
N LEU A 508 -16.10 5.15 42.69
CA LEU A 508 -15.32 5.48 43.87
C LEU A 508 -15.41 6.98 44.23
N VAL A 509 -15.36 7.85 43.22
CA VAL A 509 -15.55 9.30 43.42
C VAL A 509 -16.98 9.60 43.89
N ALA A 510 -18.00 9.01 43.24
CA ALA A 510 -19.41 9.20 43.60
C ALA A 510 -19.74 8.68 44.99
N SER A 511 -19.11 7.59 45.44
CA SER A 511 -19.26 7.05 46.77
C SER A 511 -18.49 7.82 47.87
N GLY A 512 -17.66 8.78 47.51
CA GLY A 512 -16.82 9.54 48.44
C GLY A 512 -15.64 8.74 49.03
N GLN A 513 -15.47 7.48 48.63
CA GLN A 513 -14.42 6.62 49.17
C GLN A 513 -13.03 7.09 48.74
N LEU A 514 -12.91 7.66 47.55
CA LEU A 514 -11.64 8.20 47.05
C LEU A 514 -11.19 9.41 47.86
N LEU A 515 -12.11 10.26 48.26
CA LEU A 515 -11.84 11.39 49.16
C LEU A 515 -11.39 10.91 50.55
N GLN A 516 -12.01 9.86 51.07
CA GLN A 516 -11.63 9.26 52.35
C GLN A 516 -10.26 8.59 52.28
N SER A 517 -9.93 7.86 51.22
CA SER A 517 -8.61 7.23 51.06
C SER A 517 -7.49 8.26 50.90
N VAL A 518 -7.70 9.32 50.09
CA VAL A 518 -6.73 10.44 49.96
C VAL A 518 -6.58 11.20 51.28
N MET A 519 -7.66 11.45 52.01
CA MET A 519 -7.57 12.08 53.31
C MET A 519 -6.84 11.18 54.34
N ALA A 520 -7.06 9.88 54.32
CA ALA A 520 -6.34 8.92 55.14
C ALA A 520 -4.85 8.86 54.81
N GLU A 521 -4.49 8.91 53.53
CA GLU A 521 -3.09 8.94 53.07
C GLU A 521 -2.40 10.26 53.45
N VAL A 522 -3.09 11.38 53.28
CA VAL A 522 -2.58 12.70 53.71
C VAL A 522 -2.40 12.74 55.23
N GLN A 523 -3.31 12.16 55.99
CA GLN A 523 -3.18 12.05 57.46
C GLN A 523 -2.03 11.12 57.84
N ALA A 524 -1.87 10.00 57.19
CA ALA A 524 -0.75 9.08 57.41
C ALA A 524 0.60 9.72 57.09
N ASN A 525 0.71 10.46 55.98
CA ASN A 525 1.92 11.20 55.61
C ASN A 525 2.20 12.34 56.60
N ALA A 526 1.19 13.05 57.04
CA ALA A 526 1.35 14.09 58.10
C ALA A 526 1.79 13.48 59.44
N GLN A 527 1.34 12.26 59.79
CA GLN A 527 1.86 11.57 60.97
C GLN A 527 3.32 11.14 60.81
N VAL A 528 3.71 10.65 59.61
CA VAL A 528 5.09 10.29 59.31
C VAL A 528 6.00 11.50 59.37
N ASP A 529 5.57 12.66 58.87
CA ASP A 529 6.34 13.92 58.92
C ASP A 529 6.44 14.45 60.34
N ASN A 530 5.39 14.30 61.13
CA ASN A 530 5.43 14.64 62.59
C ASN A 530 6.41 13.72 63.35
N ILE A 531 6.43 12.42 63.05
CA ILE A 531 7.38 11.48 63.63
C ILE A 531 8.82 11.81 63.21
N ARG A 532 9.02 12.15 61.93
CA ARG A 532 10.34 12.60 61.42
C ARG A 532 10.81 13.89 62.09
N ALA A 533 9.91 14.85 62.28
CA ALA A 533 10.20 16.09 62.97
C ALA A 533 10.55 15.85 64.45
N ALA A 534 9.80 14.98 65.13
CA ALA A 534 10.08 14.59 66.51
C ALA A 534 11.40 13.83 66.66
N THR A 535 11.72 12.95 65.70
CA THR A 535 12.99 12.19 65.66
C THR A 535 14.16 13.15 65.33
N GLY A 536 13.94 14.10 64.43
CA GLY A 536 14.92 15.14 64.12
C GLY A 536 15.25 16.07 65.31
N GLN A 537 14.23 16.43 66.09
CA GLN A 537 14.41 17.17 67.34
C GLN A 537 15.14 16.36 68.41
N ALA A 538 14.80 15.07 68.56
CA ALA A 538 15.50 14.18 69.48
C ALA A 538 16.98 13.96 69.10
N THR A 539 17.27 13.81 67.80
CA THR A 539 18.65 13.72 67.31
C THR A 539 19.42 15.01 67.42
N ALA A 540 18.77 16.16 67.25
CA ALA A 540 19.39 17.47 67.43
C ALA A 540 19.70 17.75 68.94
N GLN A 541 18.82 17.30 69.85
CA GLN A 541 19.11 17.39 71.29
C GLN A 541 20.24 16.47 71.72
N LEU A 542 20.30 15.24 71.23
CA LEU A 542 21.42 14.32 71.46
C LEU A 542 22.73 14.78 70.84
N ALA A 543 22.71 15.44 69.69
CA ALA A 543 23.88 16.08 69.10
C ALA A 543 24.37 17.30 69.90
N GLY A 544 23.43 18.11 70.42
CA GLY A 544 23.73 19.21 71.29
C GLY A 544 24.33 18.80 72.65
N GLU A 545 23.85 17.69 73.22
CA GLU A 545 24.46 17.13 74.44
C GLU A 545 25.83 16.51 74.20
N ARG A 546 26.07 15.89 73.06
CA ARG A 546 27.39 15.40 72.63
C ARG A 546 28.37 16.55 72.39
N GLN A 547 27.92 17.65 71.82
CA GLN A 547 28.77 18.81 71.60
C GLN A 547 29.18 19.50 72.87
N ARG A 548 28.28 19.62 73.89
CA ARG A 548 28.62 20.13 75.24
C ARG A 548 29.52 19.17 76.01
N GLY A 549 29.48 17.87 75.72
CA GLY A 549 30.44 16.93 76.31
C GLY A 549 31.82 16.92 75.70
N LEU A 550 31.98 17.42 74.48
CA LEU A 550 33.27 17.52 73.79
C LEU A 550 34.01 18.84 73.99
N GLU A 551 33.31 19.92 74.28
CA GLU A 551 33.95 21.22 74.61
C GLU A 551 34.70 21.19 75.93
N ASN A 552 34.47 20.23 76.78
CA ASN A 552 35.17 20.08 78.08
C ASN A 552 36.47 19.22 77.98
N VAL A 553 36.90 18.77 76.82
CA VAL A 553 38.06 17.82 76.71
C VAL A 553 39.13 18.27 75.70
N ALA A 554 38.99 19.34 74.94
CA ALA A 554 40.02 19.65 73.94
C ALA A 554 40.39 21.11 73.89
N GLY A 555 41.32 21.50 74.74
CA GLY A 555 42.30 22.53 74.40
C GLY A 555 43.50 21.85 73.78
N VAL A 556 43.74 22.02 72.48
CA VAL A 556 45.01 22.07 71.76
C VAL A 556 44.78 22.08 70.22
N GLY A 557 45.22 23.18 69.58
CA GLY A 557 45.93 23.18 68.30
C GLY A 557 45.13 23.07 66.97
N ALA A 558 45.09 24.21 66.27
CA ALA A 558 44.68 24.46 64.87
C ALA A 558 45.43 23.59 63.83
N PRO A 559 45.09 23.58 62.50
CA PRO A 559 44.83 24.71 61.63
C PRO A 559 43.67 24.56 60.61
N SER A 560 43.38 25.66 59.89
CA SER A 560 42.33 25.88 58.87
C SER A 560 42.42 25.03 57.58
N PRO A 561 41.31 24.75 56.92
CA PRO A 561 41.34 24.35 55.52
C PRO A 561 40.76 25.44 54.58
N GLN A 562 41.42 25.52 53.46
CA GLN A 562 41.15 26.36 52.31
C GLN A 562 39.88 25.98 51.56
N GLU A 563 39.32 26.99 50.93
CA GLU A 563 38.28 27.01 49.92
C GLU A 563 38.57 26.07 48.74
N ILE A 564 37.58 25.36 48.28
CA ILE A 564 37.48 24.90 46.87
C ILE A 564 36.07 25.20 46.39
N GLY A 565 36.06 25.88 45.26
CA GLY A 565 34.99 26.64 44.67
C GLY A 565 33.82 25.83 44.08
N ALA A 566 32.80 26.60 43.93
CA ALA A 566 31.58 26.31 43.18
C ALA A 566 31.82 25.98 41.70
N ASN A 567 31.05 25.14 41.16
CA ASN A 567 30.74 25.19 39.74
C ASN A 567 29.26 24.79 39.49
N GLU A 568 28.49 25.80 39.20
CA GLU A 568 27.14 25.71 38.67
C GLU A 568 27.20 25.22 37.20
N GLY A 569 26.37 24.29 36.87
CA GLY A 569 26.12 23.87 35.51
C GLY A 569 24.63 23.87 35.22
N GLN A 570 24.15 24.96 34.66
CA GLN A 570 22.84 25.09 34.04
C GLN A 570 22.64 24.04 32.93
N ASN A 571 21.50 23.39 32.88
CA ASN A 571 20.97 22.81 31.66
C ASN A 571 19.55 23.31 31.42
N THR A 572 19.48 24.17 30.44
CA THR A 572 18.29 24.71 29.81
C THR A 572 17.57 23.70 28.94
N ALA A 573 16.27 23.78 29.02
CA ALA A 573 15.30 23.15 28.15
C ALA A 573 15.35 23.67 26.71
N LEU A 574 14.99 22.77 25.77
CA LEU A 574 14.40 23.03 24.44
C LEU A 574 13.58 21.79 24.18
N GLY A 575 12.30 21.80 24.00
CA GLY A 575 11.31 22.66 23.46
C GLY A 575 11.11 22.49 21.96
N GLY A 576 10.12 21.67 21.49
CA GLY A 576 9.31 21.94 20.35
C GLY A 576 9.83 21.49 18.97
N LEU A 577 9.25 20.49 18.37
CA LEU A 577 8.42 20.53 17.13
C LEU A 577 7.93 19.11 16.85
#